data_f2a54c43a6e04d2c0f1411b87f9f92af
#
_entry.id   f2a54c43a6e04d2c0f1411b87f9f92af
#
_cell.length_a   1.000
_cell.length_b   1.000
_cell.length_c   1.000
_cell.angle_alpha   90.00
_cell.angle_beta   90.00
_cell.angle_gamma   90.00
#
_symmetry.space_group_name_H-M   'P 1'
#
loop_
_entity.id
_entity.type
_entity.pdbx_description
1 polymer ?
#
loop_
_entity_poly.entity_id
_entity_poly.type
_entity_poly.pdbx_seq_one_letter_code
_entity_poly.pdbx_strand_id
1 'polypeptide(L)'
;MYKVVFTQRALKDLENINEEIKNRIATKLKEYAKEPLRYARKLINPKIGTYRFRIGDYRVIFDIDDENIVILRVGHRRIIYK
;
A
#
# COMPACT_ATOMS: atom_id res chain seq x y z
N MET A 1 7.52 0.42 -16.32
CA MET A 1 7.80 0.36 -14.87
C MET A 1 6.81 1.24 -14.13
N TYR A 2 6.23 0.74 -13.05
CA TYR A 2 5.26 1.51 -12.27
C TYR A 2 5.96 2.48 -11.33
N LYS A 3 5.33 3.62 -11.11
CA LYS A 3 5.77 4.61 -10.13
C LYS A 3 4.88 4.51 -8.91
N VAL A 4 5.47 4.65 -7.72
CA VAL A 4 4.71 4.64 -6.47
C VAL A 4 4.47 6.09 -6.04
N VAL A 5 3.21 6.44 -5.87
CA VAL A 5 2.77 7.78 -5.48
C VAL A 5 1.96 7.66 -4.20
N PHE A 6 2.29 8.48 -3.20
CA PHE A 6 1.57 8.46 -1.92
C PHE A 6 0.58 9.62 -1.85
N THR A 7 -0.65 9.31 -1.46
CA THR A 7 -1.62 10.35 -1.12
C THR A 7 -1.22 10.98 0.22
N GLN A 8 -1.80 12.13 0.53
CA GLN A 8 -1.55 12.77 1.82
C GLN A 8 -2.02 11.90 2.99
N ARG A 9 -3.12 11.18 2.80
CA ARG A 9 -3.61 10.25 3.83
C ARG A 9 -2.61 9.14 4.08
N ALA A 10 -2.03 8.58 3.02
CA ALA A 10 -1.03 7.54 3.15
C ALA A 10 0.24 8.05 3.86
N LEU A 11 0.65 9.27 3.54
CA LEU A 11 1.80 9.89 4.21
C LEU A 11 1.53 10.07 5.71
N LYS A 12 0.31 10.48 6.07
CA LYS A 12 -0.09 10.57 7.47
C LYS A 12 -0.05 9.22 8.17
N ASP A 13 -0.52 8.19 7.47
CA ASP A 13 -0.47 6.83 8.03
C ASP A 13 0.98 6.44 8.35
N LEU A 14 1.90 6.75 7.43
CA LEU A 14 3.32 6.43 7.62
C LEU A 14 3.93 7.13 8.82
N GLU A 15 3.50 8.34 9.13
CA GLU A 15 4.00 9.08 10.30
C GLU A 15 3.76 8.32 11.61
N ASN A 16 2.74 7.49 11.65
CA ASN A 16 2.36 6.73 12.85
C ASN A 16 2.94 5.32 12.88
N ILE A 17 3.81 4.99 11.95
CA ILE A 17 4.45 3.69 11.86
C ILE A 17 5.93 3.87 12.21
N ASN A 18 6.49 2.93 13.01
CA ASN A 18 7.88 3.06 13.41
C ASN A 18 8.82 2.88 12.20
N GLU A 19 10.05 3.39 12.33
CA GLU A 19 11.02 3.43 11.24
C GLU A 19 11.36 2.06 10.68
N GLU A 20 11.51 1.07 11.53
CA GLU A 20 11.86 -0.28 11.08
C GLU A 20 10.80 -0.85 10.14
N ILE A 21 9.53 -0.69 10.51
CA ILE A 21 8.41 -1.16 9.71
C ILE A 21 8.28 -0.33 8.44
N LYS A 22 8.46 1.00 8.53
CA LYS A 22 8.44 1.86 7.34
C LYS A 22 9.49 1.43 6.32
N ASN A 23 10.69 1.14 6.78
CA ASN A 23 11.77 0.69 5.90
C ASN A 23 11.44 -0.63 5.23
N ARG A 24 10.83 -1.55 5.98
CA ARG A 24 10.38 -2.83 5.42
C ARG A 24 9.32 -2.63 4.35
N ILE A 25 8.34 -1.76 4.63
CA ILE A 25 7.29 -1.44 3.65
C ILE A 25 7.89 -0.82 2.40
N ALA A 26 8.80 0.14 2.56
CA ALA A 26 9.44 0.80 1.43
C ALA A 26 10.21 -0.19 0.55
N THR A 27 10.95 -1.10 1.17
CA THR A 27 11.71 -2.12 0.44
C THR A 27 10.79 -3.04 -0.35
N LYS A 28 9.70 -3.48 0.29
CA LYS A 28 8.73 -4.36 -0.37
C LYS A 28 7.96 -3.65 -1.49
N LEU A 29 7.64 -2.38 -1.29
CA LEU A 29 6.98 -1.60 -2.35
C LEU A 29 7.84 -1.47 -3.59
N LYS A 30 9.14 -1.26 -3.43
CA LYS A 30 10.06 -1.22 -4.57
C LYS A 30 10.06 -2.53 -5.34
N GLU A 31 10.05 -3.63 -4.61
CA GLU A 31 10.01 -4.97 -5.21
C GLU A 31 8.69 -5.20 -5.93
N TYR A 32 7.57 -4.92 -5.27
CA TYR A 32 6.24 -5.19 -5.81
C TYR A 32 5.88 -4.25 -6.96
N ALA A 33 6.45 -3.05 -7.01
CA ALA A 33 6.18 -2.10 -8.08
C ALA A 33 6.66 -2.59 -9.45
N LYS A 34 7.52 -3.57 -9.49
CA LYS A 34 7.96 -4.17 -10.76
C LYS A 34 6.85 -4.97 -11.42
N GLU A 35 6.06 -5.67 -10.62
CA GLU A 35 4.92 -6.47 -11.10
C GLU A 35 3.80 -6.42 -10.07
N PRO A 36 3.11 -5.28 -9.95
CA PRO A 36 2.17 -5.08 -8.83
C PRO A 36 1.03 -6.09 -8.80
N LEU A 37 0.51 -6.50 -9.95
CA LEU A 37 -0.62 -7.43 -9.96
C LEU A 37 -0.25 -8.84 -9.54
N ARG A 38 1.02 -9.18 -9.59
CA ARG A 38 1.51 -10.47 -9.12
C ARG A 38 1.39 -10.60 -7.60
N TYR A 39 1.58 -9.48 -6.89
CA TYR A 39 1.60 -9.47 -5.42
C TYR A 39 0.33 -8.90 -4.80
N ALA A 40 -0.50 -8.26 -5.62
CA ALA A 40 -1.71 -7.60 -5.13
C ALA A 40 -2.89 -8.56 -5.11
N ARG A 41 -3.83 -8.25 -4.21
CA ARG A 41 -5.14 -8.89 -4.23
C ARG A 41 -6.20 -7.82 -4.33
N LYS A 42 -7.27 -8.11 -5.07
CA LYS A 42 -8.41 -7.21 -5.15
C LYS A 42 -9.15 -7.17 -3.82
N LEU A 43 -9.57 -5.98 -3.44
CA LEU A 43 -10.41 -5.81 -2.26
C LEU A 43 -11.85 -6.19 -2.59
N ILE A 44 -12.52 -6.84 -1.64
CA ILE A 44 -13.93 -7.19 -1.77
C ILE A 44 -14.78 -5.93 -1.72
N ASN A 45 -14.41 -4.98 -0.87
CA ASN A 45 -15.11 -3.71 -0.73
C ASN A 45 -14.27 -2.59 -1.36
N PRO A 46 -14.67 -2.07 -2.54
CA PRO A 46 -13.87 -1.07 -3.25
C PRO A 46 -13.93 0.33 -2.66
N LYS A 47 -14.65 0.56 -1.57
CA LYS A 47 -14.79 1.91 -0.99
C LYS A 47 -13.48 2.51 -0.54
N ILE A 48 -12.51 1.69 -0.12
CA ILE A 48 -11.24 2.19 0.37
C ILE A 48 -10.11 2.06 -0.64
N GLY A 49 -10.35 1.36 -1.75
CA GLY A 49 -9.37 1.15 -2.81
C GLY A 49 -9.64 -0.12 -3.57
N THR A 50 -8.91 -0.34 -4.64
CA THR A 50 -9.12 -1.48 -5.53
C THR A 50 -8.27 -2.69 -5.14
N TYR A 51 -7.03 -2.44 -4.71
CA TYR A 51 -6.04 -3.50 -4.46
C TYR A 51 -5.36 -3.33 -3.12
N ARG A 52 -4.77 -4.41 -2.63
CA ARG A 52 -3.90 -4.35 -1.47
C ARG A 52 -2.63 -5.15 -1.67
N PHE A 53 -1.54 -4.70 -1.05
CA PHE A 53 -0.37 -5.51 -0.78
C PHE A 53 -0.40 -5.96 0.67
N ARG A 54 0.07 -7.16 0.90
CA ARG A 54 0.24 -7.70 2.24
C ARG A 54 1.72 -7.71 2.57
N ILE A 55 2.10 -6.94 3.58
CA ILE A 55 3.49 -6.84 4.03
C ILE A 55 3.51 -7.13 5.54
N GLY A 56 3.75 -8.40 5.90
CA GLY A 56 3.65 -8.82 7.28
C GLY A 56 2.25 -8.59 7.81
N ASP A 57 2.15 -7.91 8.94
CA ASP A 57 0.85 -7.55 9.55
C ASP A 57 0.29 -6.23 9.01
N TYR A 58 0.98 -5.63 8.05
CA TYR A 58 0.56 -4.36 7.47
C TYR A 58 -0.08 -4.58 6.11
N ARG A 59 -0.97 -3.66 5.78
CA ARG A 59 -1.65 -3.64 4.49
C ARG A 59 -1.41 -2.30 3.83
N VAL A 60 -1.15 -2.33 2.54
CA VAL A 60 -1.01 -1.14 1.71
C VAL A 60 -2.16 -1.17 0.72
N ILE A 61 -3.07 -0.22 0.83
CA ILE A 61 -4.25 -0.10 -0.04
C ILE A 61 -3.91 0.86 -1.16
N PHE A 62 -4.17 0.44 -2.39
CA PHE A 62 -3.78 1.26 -3.54
C PHE A 62 -4.72 1.05 -4.72
N ASP A 63 -4.66 2.02 -5.64
CA ASP A 63 -5.24 1.90 -6.96
C ASP A 63 -4.13 1.97 -7.99
N ILE A 64 -4.40 1.48 -9.17
CA ILE A 64 -3.50 1.63 -10.31
C ILE A 64 -4.14 2.64 -11.25
N ASP A 65 -3.40 3.72 -11.53
CA ASP A 65 -3.80 4.75 -12.46
C ASP A 65 -2.70 4.87 -13.50
N ASP A 66 -2.93 4.27 -14.68
CA ASP A 66 -1.96 4.22 -15.75
C ASP A 66 -0.67 3.54 -15.28
N GLU A 67 0.45 4.26 -15.19
CA GLU A 67 1.72 3.73 -14.71
C GLU A 67 1.94 3.98 -13.22
N ASN A 68 0.95 4.52 -12.53
CA ASN A 68 1.08 4.92 -11.15
C ASN A 68 0.39 3.93 -10.22
N ILE A 69 1.11 3.52 -9.19
CA ILE A 69 0.53 2.83 -8.05
C ILE A 69 0.23 3.92 -7.02
N VAL A 70 -1.04 4.25 -6.87
CA VAL A 70 -1.48 5.33 -5.99
C VAL A 70 -1.81 4.75 -4.62
N ILE A 71 -0.93 5.00 -3.65
CA ILE A 71 -1.09 4.47 -2.30
C ILE A 71 -2.11 5.32 -1.55
N LEU A 72 -3.22 4.70 -1.18
CA LEU A 72 -4.34 5.36 -0.52
C LEU A 72 -4.25 5.27 1.00
N ARG A 73 -3.88 4.11 1.52
CA ARG A 73 -3.77 3.88 2.96
C ARG A 73 -2.64 2.91 3.26
N VAL A 74 -2.03 3.07 4.42
CA VAL A 74 -1.05 2.12 4.96
C VAL A 74 -1.37 1.92 6.44
N GLY A 75 -1.50 0.68 6.88
CA GLY A 75 -1.79 0.44 8.28
C GLY A 75 -1.78 -1.02 8.66
N HIS A 76 -1.85 -1.24 9.97
CA HIS A 76 -1.93 -2.58 10.52
C HIS A 76 -3.26 -3.22 10.12
N ARG A 77 -3.23 -4.52 9.83
CA ARG A 77 -4.41 -5.26 9.36
C ARG A 77 -5.62 -5.15 10.28
N ARG A 78 -5.40 -4.92 11.58
CA ARG A 78 -6.50 -4.79 12.55
C ARG A 78 -7.19 -3.44 12.50
N ILE A 79 -6.55 -2.45 11.91
CA ILE A 79 -7.03 -1.07 11.91
C ILE A 79 -7.49 -0.61 10.53
N ILE A 80 -6.77 -1.05 9.49
CA ILE A 80 -6.91 -0.50 8.15
C ILE A 80 -8.32 -0.70 7.55
N TYR A 81 -9.02 -1.74 7.95
CA TYR A 81 -10.33 -2.08 7.40
C TYR A 81 -11.51 -1.60 8.26
N LYS A 82 -11.23 -0.88 9.31
CA LYS A 82 -12.28 -0.34 10.18
C LYS A 82 -12.87 0.95 9.66
#